data_8c4873fa6138f07c13666bf91a16690f
#
_entry.id   8c4873fa6138f07c13666bf91a16690f
#
_cell.length_a   1.000
_cell.length_b   1.000
_cell.length_c   1.000
_cell.angle_alpha   90.00
_cell.angle_beta   90.00
_cell.angle_gamma   90.00
#
_symmetry.space_group_name_H-M   'P 1'
#
loop_
_entity.id
_entity.type
_entity.pdbx_description
1 polymer ?
#
loop_
_entity_poly.entity_id
_entity_poly.type
_entity_poly.pdbx_seq_one_letter_code
_entity_poly.pdbx_strand_id
1 'polypeptide(L)'
;MISLFGKRPRKQATRQEPTWIERLDWNAIGTTAAIAAGCAVVALLLIFALDRPVRRVLLEGDFQRVSPPEIESALAQVTHGGLASINLDRVRKRVETIDWVDSVIVTRVWPDAIRVVVNEQVAAARWNDAGLLNARGELFIRNARYVPPELPLLEGPEGSEAQVAQLYIDAQGRLLESGLRLTGVRLDDRGAWELELADGLQVRLGRQDVKDRLERFIRLASPLVAKRVAEIKYVDMRYTNGFSVGWNARSALAVAPQEDATPDA
;
A
#
# COMPACT_ATOMS: atom_id res chain seq x y z
N MET A 1 -82.49 19.95 -78.06
CA MET A 1 -81.38 20.84 -77.77
C MET A 1 -81.16 20.70 -76.24
N ILE A 2 -80.19 19.90 -75.86
CA ILE A 2 -79.99 19.46 -74.47
C ILE A 2 -78.60 20.01 -74.05
N SER A 3 -78.63 20.94 -73.11
CA SER A 3 -77.41 21.50 -72.54
C SER A 3 -77.02 20.74 -71.32
N LEU A 4 -75.84 20.05 -71.34
CA LEU A 4 -75.25 19.39 -70.25
C LEU A 4 -74.24 20.28 -69.52
N PHE A 5 -74.63 20.83 -68.37
CA PHE A 5 -73.72 21.53 -67.47
C PHE A 5 -73.10 20.47 -66.52
N GLY A 6 -71.87 20.11 -66.80
CA GLY A 6 -71.06 19.30 -65.89
C GLY A 6 -70.55 20.13 -64.69
N LYS A 7 -70.96 19.73 -63.46
CA LYS A 7 -70.42 20.33 -62.20
C LYS A 7 -68.97 19.77 -62.01
N ARG A 8 -67.99 20.67 -61.97
CA ARG A 8 -66.60 20.32 -61.59
C ARG A 8 -66.56 19.95 -60.09
N PRO A 9 -65.89 18.89 -59.66
CA PRO A 9 -65.72 18.58 -58.28
C PRO A 9 -64.79 19.59 -57.61
N ARG A 10 -65.25 20.13 -56.48
CA ARG A 10 -64.52 21.04 -55.64
C ARG A 10 -63.46 20.23 -54.93
N LYS A 11 -62.15 20.46 -55.23
CA LYS A 11 -61.01 19.90 -54.48
C LYS A 11 -61.13 20.33 -53.04
N GLN A 12 -61.40 19.42 -52.13
CA GLN A 12 -61.21 19.63 -50.70
C GLN A 12 -59.73 19.85 -50.41
N ALA A 13 -59.35 21.02 -49.91
CA ALA A 13 -58.01 21.31 -49.44
C ALA A 13 -57.81 20.41 -48.18
N THR A 14 -56.93 19.44 -48.27
CA THR A 14 -56.47 18.65 -47.13
C THR A 14 -55.77 19.58 -46.17
N ARG A 15 -56.43 19.81 -45.01
CA ARG A 15 -55.87 20.59 -43.91
C ARG A 15 -54.66 19.80 -43.37
N GLN A 16 -53.45 20.18 -43.78
CA GLN A 16 -52.22 19.59 -43.22
C GLN A 16 -52.21 19.97 -41.73
N GLU A 17 -52.20 18.98 -40.88
CA GLU A 17 -51.99 19.17 -39.45
C GLU A 17 -50.58 19.79 -39.25
N PRO A 18 -50.44 20.87 -38.49
CA PRO A 18 -49.09 21.47 -38.27
C PRO A 18 -48.17 20.45 -37.65
N THR A 19 -47.00 20.28 -38.24
CA THR A 19 -45.98 19.40 -37.72
C THR A 19 -45.60 19.83 -36.30
N TRP A 20 -45.16 18.90 -35.44
CA TRP A 20 -44.77 19.18 -34.06
C TRP A 20 -43.76 20.32 -33.95
N ILE A 21 -42.94 20.56 -35.00
CA ILE A 21 -41.96 21.64 -35.12
C ILE A 21 -42.67 23.04 -35.22
N GLU A 22 -43.82 23.14 -35.86
CA GLU A 22 -44.60 24.39 -36.01
C GLU A 22 -45.35 24.74 -34.73
N ARG A 23 -45.49 23.82 -33.79
CA ARG A 23 -46.08 24.07 -32.46
C ARG A 23 -45.03 24.50 -31.42
N LEU A 24 -43.73 24.49 -31.78
CA LEU A 24 -42.67 24.99 -30.93
C LEU A 24 -42.72 26.54 -30.92
N ASP A 25 -42.91 27.10 -29.73
CA ASP A 25 -42.78 28.51 -29.55
C ASP A 25 -41.31 28.93 -29.49
N TRP A 26 -40.76 29.22 -30.66
CA TRP A 26 -39.34 29.59 -30.85
C TRP A 26 -38.93 30.80 -30.02
N ASN A 27 -39.88 31.70 -29.71
CA ASN A 27 -39.63 32.85 -28.86
C ASN A 27 -39.46 32.43 -27.40
N ALA A 28 -40.28 31.51 -26.91
CA ALA A 28 -40.19 30.97 -25.55
C ALA A 28 -38.90 30.17 -25.38
N ILE A 29 -38.51 29.35 -26.38
CA ILE A 29 -37.25 28.61 -26.38
C ILE A 29 -36.07 29.58 -26.41
N GLY A 30 -36.10 30.59 -27.26
CA GLY A 30 -35.05 31.61 -27.36
C GLY A 30 -34.86 32.38 -26.05
N THR A 31 -35.94 32.78 -25.39
CA THR A 31 -35.89 33.51 -24.11
C THR A 31 -35.37 32.61 -22.98
N THR A 32 -35.83 31.37 -22.88
CA THR A 32 -35.32 30.43 -21.86
C THR A 32 -33.86 30.09 -22.08
N ALA A 33 -33.42 29.88 -23.33
CA ALA A 33 -32.01 29.65 -23.66
C ALA A 33 -31.13 30.88 -23.32
N ALA A 34 -31.62 32.10 -23.60
CA ALA A 34 -30.89 33.32 -23.27
C ALA A 34 -30.78 33.55 -21.75
N ILE A 35 -31.84 33.26 -20.97
CA ILE A 35 -31.78 33.30 -19.52
C ILE A 35 -30.80 32.24 -18.98
N ALA A 36 -30.84 31.00 -19.47
CA ALA A 36 -29.94 29.94 -19.06
C ALA A 36 -28.46 30.29 -19.37
N ALA A 37 -28.20 30.85 -20.57
CA ALA A 37 -26.89 31.35 -20.93
C ALA A 37 -26.44 32.51 -20.01
N GLY A 38 -27.30 33.45 -19.72
CA GLY A 38 -27.02 34.54 -18.77
C GLY A 38 -26.68 34.03 -17.38
N CYS A 39 -27.46 33.09 -16.85
CA CYS A 39 -27.21 32.46 -15.56
C CYS A 39 -25.85 31.68 -15.56
N ALA A 40 -25.54 30.99 -16.65
CA ALA A 40 -24.26 30.27 -16.78
C ALA A 40 -23.07 31.25 -16.81
N VAL A 41 -23.17 32.37 -17.51
CA VAL A 41 -22.13 33.42 -17.53
C VAL A 41 -21.97 34.04 -16.13
N VAL A 42 -23.06 34.38 -15.43
CA VAL A 42 -22.97 34.88 -14.07
C VAL A 42 -22.37 33.88 -13.11
N ALA A 43 -22.73 32.59 -13.21
CA ALA A 43 -22.12 31.52 -12.42
C ALA A 43 -20.61 31.37 -12.68
N LEU A 44 -20.18 31.41 -13.95
CA LEU A 44 -18.78 31.41 -14.34
C LEU A 44 -18.02 32.62 -13.79
N LEU A 45 -18.59 33.81 -13.86
CA LEU A 45 -17.98 35.04 -13.31
C LEU A 45 -17.84 34.94 -11.78
N LEU A 46 -18.87 34.41 -11.10
CA LEU A 46 -18.83 34.19 -9.65
C LEU A 46 -17.76 33.18 -9.27
N ILE A 47 -17.63 32.05 -9.99
CA ILE A 47 -16.56 31.03 -9.77
C ILE A 47 -15.18 31.67 -9.94
N PHE A 48 -15.01 32.46 -11.00
CA PHE A 48 -13.73 33.13 -11.26
C PHE A 48 -13.41 34.21 -10.21
N ALA A 49 -14.42 34.97 -9.77
CA ALA A 49 -14.24 36.00 -8.73
C ALA A 49 -13.98 35.41 -7.33
N LEU A 50 -14.48 34.19 -7.08
CA LEU A 50 -14.29 33.45 -5.82
C LEU A 50 -13.02 32.59 -5.84
N ASP A 51 -12.41 32.37 -7.00
CA ASP A 51 -11.17 31.56 -7.14
C ASP A 51 -9.96 32.34 -6.63
N ARG A 52 -9.86 32.46 -5.31
CA ARG A 52 -8.76 33.17 -4.63
C ARG A 52 -7.48 32.34 -4.65
N PRO A 53 -6.30 32.98 -4.79
CA PRO A 53 -5.02 32.26 -4.71
C PRO A 53 -4.86 31.59 -3.34
N VAL A 54 -4.27 30.40 -3.32
CA VAL A 54 -3.91 29.71 -2.08
C VAL A 54 -2.84 30.51 -1.38
N ARG A 55 -3.12 31.03 -0.19
CA ARG A 55 -2.22 31.85 0.63
C ARG A 55 -1.67 31.11 1.84
N ARG A 56 -2.39 30.10 2.32
CA ARG A 56 -2.03 29.33 3.52
C ARG A 56 -2.09 27.87 3.25
N VAL A 57 -1.09 27.15 3.75
CA VAL A 57 -1.06 25.70 3.80
C VAL A 57 -1.06 25.30 5.27
N LEU A 58 -2.08 24.58 5.70
CA LEU A 58 -2.21 24.05 7.05
C LEU A 58 -1.67 22.61 7.02
N LEU A 59 -0.49 22.40 7.58
CA LEU A 59 0.12 21.09 7.72
C LEU A 59 -0.29 20.48 9.05
N GLU A 60 -0.83 19.27 9.02
CA GLU A 60 -1.23 18.49 10.20
C GLU A 60 -0.61 17.09 10.10
N GLY A 61 -0.04 16.59 11.19
CA GLY A 61 0.60 15.27 11.29
C GLY A 61 1.62 15.20 12.41
N ASP A 62 2.01 13.98 12.78
CA ASP A 62 3.08 13.73 13.75
C ASP A 62 4.43 13.66 13.01
N PHE A 63 5.04 14.81 12.77
CA PHE A 63 6.27 14.93 12.00
C PHE A 63 7.51 14.47 12.80
N GLN A 64 7.89 13.20 12.62
CA GLN A 64 9.09 12.62 13.25
C GLN A 64 10.24 12.42 12.26
N ARG A 65 9.91 12.10 11.03
CA ARG A 65 10.86 11.76 9.96
C ARG A 65 10.81 12.74 8.79
N VAL A 66 9.63 13.24 8.49
CA VAL A 66 9.41 14.22 7.41
C VAL A 66 9.51 15.63 7.99
N SER A 67 10.33 16.49 7.41
CA SER A 67 10.42 17.87 7.85
C SER A 67 9.31 18.73 7.20
N PRO A 68 8.61 19.60 7.96
CA PRO A 68 7.63 20.52 7.38
C PRO A 68 8.15 21.34 6.19
N PRO A 69 9.39 21.88 6.19
CA PRO A 69 9.97 22.59 5.04
C PRO A 69 10.10 21.74 3.78
N GLU A 70 10.30 20.43 3.91
CA GLU A 70 10.35 19.49 2.77
C GLU A 70 8.98 19.37 2.09
N ILE A 71 7.92 19.24 2.89
CA ILE A 71 6.55 19.24 2.40
C ILE A 71 6.22 20.59 1.74
N GLU A 72 6.56 21.72 2.37
CA GLU A 72 6.34 23.06 1.82
C GLU A 72 7.03 23.24 0.47
N SER A 73 8.27 22.77 0.33
CA SER A 73 9.02 22.83 -0.93
C SER A 73 8.37 21.98 -2.04
N ALA A 74 7.86 20.80 -1.69
CA ALA A 74 7.12 19.95 -2.60
C ALA A 74 5.80 20.60 -3.04
N LEU A 75 5.11 21.27 -2.14
CA LEU A 75 3.85 21.97 -2.38
C LEU A 75 4.03 23.23 -3.23
N ALA A 76 5.09 23.99 -3.04
CA ALA A 76 5.37 25.23 -3.78
C ALA A 76 5.33 25.04 -5.31
N GLN A 77 5.67 23.83 -5.80
CA GLN A 77 5.68 23.51 -7.22
C GLN A 77 4.27 23.22 -7.81
N VAL A 78 3.28 22.89 -6.96
CA VAL A 78 1.97 22.42 -7.42
C VAL A 78 0.79 23.25 -6.91
N THR A 79 1.02 24.25 -6.07
CA THR A 79 0.00 25.12 -5.50
C THR A 79 -0.24 26.40 -6.30
N HIS A 80 0.18 26.42 -7.58
CA HIS A 80 -0.07 27.56 -8.46
C HIS A 80 -1.54 27.56 -8.91
N GLY A 81 -2.25 28.65 -8.68
CA GLY A 81 -3.64 28.85 -9.09
C GLY A 81 -4.56 29.24 -7.95
N GLY A 82 -5.85 29.29 -8.24
CA GLY A 82 -6.89 29.59 -7.27
C GLY A 82 -7.31 28.37 -6.45
N LEU A 83 -7.91 28.60 -5.29
CA LEU A 83 -8.37 27.55 -4.41
C LEU A 83 -9.45 26.65 -5.04
N ALA A 84 -10.31 27.22 -5.90
CA ALA A 84 -11.35 26.44 -6.58
C ALA A 84 -10.75 25.58 -7.73
N SER A 85 -9.78 26.13 -8.45
CA SER A 85 -9.19 25.51 -9.64
C SER A 85 -8.03 24.56 -9.33
N ILE A 86 -7.43 24.61 -8.13
CA ILE A 86 -6.31 23.75 -7.75
C ILE A 86 -6.66 22.26 -7.81
N ASN A 87 -5.79 21.46 -8.41
CA ASN A 87 -5.94 20.02 -8.47
C ASN A 87 -5.37 19.36 -7.21
N LEU A 88 -6.26 19.00 -6.26
CA LEU A 88 -5.89 18.38 -4.99
C LEU A 88 -5.20 17.00 -5.16
N ASP A 89 -5.57 16.24 -6.19
CA ASP A 89 -4.92 14.96 -6.46
C ASP A 89 -3.47 15.12 -6.89
N ARG A 90 -3.15 16.20 -7.64
CA ARG A 90 -1.78 16.53 -7.99
C ARG A 90 -0.97 16.93 -6.76
N VAL A 91 -1.58 17.71 -5.87
CA VAL A 91 -0.98 18.11 -4.59
C VAL A 91 -0.70 16.86 -3.75
N ARG A 92 -1.70 15.98 -3.57
CA ARG A 92 -1.56 14.72 -2.84
C ARG A 92 -0.42 13.87 -3.39
N LYS A 93 -0.45 13.55 -4.69
CA LYS A 93 0.57 12.72 -5.35
C LYS A 93 1.97 13.32 -5.22
N ARG A 94 2.10 14.64 -5.20
CA ARG A 94 3.40 15.28 -5.03
C ARG A 94 3.97 15.08 -3.63
N VAL A 95 3.16 15.15 -2.59
CA VAL A 95 3.59 14.90 -1.20
C VAL A 95 3.86 13.40 -0.99
N GLU A 96 3.05 12.51 -1.59
CA GLU A 96 3.26 11.05 -1.57
C GLU A 96 4.57 10.59 -2.24
N THR A 97 5.29 11.47 -2.98
CA THR A 97 6.63 11.13 -3.49
C THR A 97 7.74 11.23 -2.44
N ILE A 98 7.45 11.70 -1.25
CA ILE A 98 8.39 11.74 -0.13
C ILE A 98 8.42 10.36 0.53
N ASP A 99 9.58 9.72 0.58
CA ASP A 99 9.73 8.31 0.98
C ASP A 99 9.09 7.96 2.33
N TRP A 100 9.14 8.89 3.30
CA TRP A 100 8.57 8.67 4.63
C TRP A 100 7.07 8.98 4.73
N VAL A 101 6.41 9.33 3.65
CA VAL A 101 4.96 9.59 3.62
C VAL A 101 4.21 8.33 3.26
N ASP A 102 3.31 7.88 4.14
CA ASP A 102 2.42 6.75 3.91
C ASP A 102 1.16 7.14 3.15
N SER A 103 0.51 8.20 3.62
CA SER A 103 -0.71 8.70 3.01
C SER A 103 -0.91 10.18 3.28
N VAL A 104 -1.62 10.83 2.35
CA VAL A 104 -1.89 12.27 2.41
C VAL A 104 -3.35 12.54 2.14
N ILE A 105 -3.97 13.33 3.02
CA ILE A 105 -5.33 13.84 2.81
C ILE A 105 -5.24 15.34 2.56
N VAL A 106 -5.70 15.78 1.40
CA VAL A 106 -5.72 17.21 1.03
C VAL A 106 -7.15 17.69 0.94
N THR A 107 -7.47 18.77 1.66
CA THR A 107 -8.81 19.39 1.67
C THR A 107 -8.72 20.88 1.48
N ARG A 108 -9.75 21.46 0.83
CA ARG A 108 -9.89 22.92 0.70
C ARG A 108 -10.44 23.50 1.99
N VAL A 109 -9.82 24.57 2.47
CA VAL A 109 -10.29 25.37 3.60
C VAL A 109 -10.54 26.80 3.10
N TRP A 110 -11.80 27.11 2.88
CA TRP A 110 -12.19 28.42 2.41
C TRP A 110 -11.82 29.52 3.41
N PRO A 111 -11.44 30.75 2.98
CA PRO A 111 -11.50 31.24 1.60
C PRO A 111 -10.18 31.07 0.80
N ASP A 112 -9.03 30.77 1.40
CA ASP A 112 -7.71 30.89 0.78
C ASP A 112 -6.67 29.87 1.27
N ALA A 113 -7.11 28.76 1.85
CA ALA A 113 -6.21 27.77 2.44
C ALA A 113 -6.46 26.34 1.91
N ILE A 114 -5.41 25.53 1.94
CA ILE A 114 -5.50 24.06 1.84
C ILE A 114 -5.02 23.46 3.16
N ARG A 115 -5.68 22.39 3.59
CA ARG A 115 -5.24 21.55 4.70
C ARG A 115 -4.63 20.29 4.11
N VAL A 116 -3.43 19.96 4.57
CA VAL A 116 -2.67 18.77 4.18
C VAL A 116 -2.38 17.97 5.43
N VAL A 117 -3.08 16.85 5.60
CA VAL A 117 -2.85 15.91 6.69
C VAL A 117 -1.93 14.81 6.17
N VAL A 118 -0.79 14.64 6.81
CA VAL A 118 0.24 13.68 6.40
C VAL A 118 0.37 12.60 7.46
N ASN A 119 0.27 11.35 7.05
CA ASN A 119 0.60 10.20 7.87
C ASN A 119 1.97 9.68 7.45
N GLU A 120 2.88 9.52 8.41
CA GLU A 120 4.21 9.00 8.14
C GLU A 120 4.25 7.48 8.09
N GLN A 121 5.20 6.95 7.30
CA GLN A 121 5.52 5.53 7.26
C GLN A 121 6.14 5.08 8.59
N VAL A 122 5.75 3.90 9.04
CA VAL A 122 6.36 3.25 10.20
C VAL A 122 7.19 2.07 9.70
N ALA A 123 8.49 2.11 9.95
CA ALA A 123 9.38 1.00 9.63
C ALA A 123 9.07 -0.18 10.57
N ALA A 124 8.74 -1.33 9.99
CA ALA A 124 8.40 -2.57 10.70
C ALA A 124 9.48 -3.65 10.55
N ALA A 125 10.28 -3.59 9.47
CA ALA A 125 11.38 -4.51 9.25
C ALA A 125 12.48 -3.86 8.40
N ARG A 126 13.68 -4.39 8.52
CA ARG A 126 14.81 -4.11 7.64
C ARG A 126 14.71 -5.00 6.40
N TRP A 127 15.11 -4.49 5.25
CA TRP A 127 15.19 -5.25 4.01
C TRP A 127 16.61 -5.26 3.46
N ASN A 128 17.19 -6.44 3.36
CA ASN A 128 18.58 -6.61 2.95
C ASN A 128 19.52 -5.66 3.74
N ASP A 129 20.47 -5.01 3.07
CA ASP A 129 21.49 -4.19 3.74
C ASP A 129 20.95 -2.85 4.27
N ALA A 130 20.10 -2.17 3.50
CA ALA A 130 19.74 -0.78 3.79
C ALA A 130 18.27 -0.41 3.50
N GLY A 131 17.43 -1.37 3.14
CA GLY A 131 16.01 -1.16 2.89
C GLY A 131 15.19 -1.13 4.17
N LEU A 132 14.01 -0.50 4.09
CA LEU A 132 13.00 -0.51 5.15
C LEU A 132 11.65 -0.90 4.58
N LEU A 133 10.99 -1.85 5.25
CA LEU A 133 9.63 -2.28 4.98
C LEU A 133 8.67 -1.72 6.03
N ASN A 134 7.47 -1.36 5.57
CA ASN A 134 6.38 -1.00 6.47
C ASN A 134 5.64 -2.26 7.00
N ALA A 135 4.63 -2.06 7.84
CA ALA A 135 3.83 -3.17 8.41
C ALA A 135 3.05 -3.99 7.37
N ARG A 136 2.88 -3.46 6.14
CA ARG A 136 2.27 -4.17 5.01
C ARG A 136 3.27 -5.01 4.20
N GLY A 137 4.56 -4.94 4.54
CA GLY A 137 5.64 -5.60 3.79
C GLY A 137 6.02 -4.86 2.51
N GLU A 138 5.67 -3.59 2.38
CA GLU A 138 6.02 -2.76 1.24
C GLU A 138 7.36 -2.07 1.48
N LEU A 139 8.25 -2.14 0.48
CA LEU A 139 9.55 -1.47 0.52
C LEU A 139 9.35 0.02 0.21
N PHE A 140 9.44 0.87 1.22
CA PHE A 140 9.25 2.30 1.07
C PHE A 140 10.57 3.10 1.04
N ILE A 141 11.66 2.54 1.58
CA ILE A 141 13.02 3.07 1.44
C ILE A 141 13.96 1.97 0.99
N ARG A 142 14.70 2.21 -0.11
CA ARG A 142 15.70 1.27 -0.62
C ARG A 142 17.08 1.44 0.02
N ASN A 143 17.45 2.67 0.35
CA ASN A 143 18.74 3.04 0.93
C ASN A 143 18.55 4.03 2.08
N ALA A 144 18.22 3.51 3.24
CA ALA A 144 18.08 4.31 4.45
C ALA A 144 19.45 4.74 4.97
N ARG A 145 19.59 6.02 5.37
CA ARG A 145 20.82 6.53 6.02
C ARG A 145 21.02 5.93 7.41
N TYR A 146 19.94 5.57 8.06
CA TYR A 146 19.94 4.91 9.36
C TYR A 146 18.91 3.78 9.33
N VAL A 147 19.39 2.59 9.67
CA VAL A 147 18.56 1.37 9.74
C VAL A 147 18.52 0.94 11.21
N PRO A 148 17.34 0.99 11.87
CA PRO A 148 17.22 0.61 13.26
C PRO A 148 17.59 -0.87 13.49
N PRO A 149 18.60 -1.19 14.31
CA PRO A 149 19.08 -2.56 14.48
C PRO A 149 18.09 -3.47 15.23
N GLU A 150 17.14 -2.89 15.96
CA GLU A 150 16.09 -3.59 16.72
C GLU A 150 15.01 -4.20 15.84
N LEU A 151 14.87 -3.75 14.60
CA LEU A 151 13.91 -4.30 13.65
C LEU A 151 14.36 -5.66 13.12
N PRO A 152 13.41 -6.58 12.86
CA PRO A 152 13.71 -7.86 12.24
C PRO A 152 14.35 -7.68 10.86
N LEU A 153 15.30 -8.55 10.52
CA LEU A 153 15.97 -8.55 9.22
C LEU A 153 15.23 -9.50 8.26
N LEU A 154 14.71 -8.94 7.19
CA LEU A 154 14.12 -9.68 6.08
C LEU A 154 15.03 -9.58 4.86
N GLU A 155 15.36 -10.73 4.26
CA GLU A 155 16.31 -10.79 3.14
C GLU A 155 15.71 -11.60 2.00
N GLY A 156 15.95 -11.13 0.77
CA GLY A 156 15.50 -11.85 -0.41
C GLY A 156 15.87 -11.17 -1.72
N PRO A 157 15.60 -11.84 -2.84
CA PRO A 157 15.72 -11.26 -4.17
C PRO A 157 14.78 -10.05 -4.35
N GLU A 158 15.14 -9.16 -5.23
CA GLU A 158 14.29 -8.00 -5.56
C GLU A 158 12.90 -8.47 -6.06
N GLY A 159 11.83 -7.86 -5.52
CA GLY A 159 10.44 -8.22 -5.81
C GLY A 159 9.86 -9.32 -4.91
N SER A 160 10.64 -9.87 -3.97
CA SER A 160 10.14 -10.86 -3.00
C SER A 160 9.73 -10.26 -1.64
N GLU A 161 9.79 -8.93 -1.49
CA GLU A 161 9.56 -8.19 -0.24
C GLU A 161 8.27 -8.62 0.46
N ALA A 162 7.14 -8.54 -0.26
CA ALA A 162 5.83 -8.88 0.27
C ALA A 162 5.73 -10.36 0.66
N GLN A 163 6.37 -11.25 -0.10
CA GLN A 163 6.35 -12.69 0.17
C GLN A 163 7.14 -13.03 1.45
N VAL A 164 8.31 -12.41 1.62
CA VAL A 164 9.16 -12.62 2.80
C VAL A 164 8.50 -12.02 4.04
N ALA A 165 7.94 -10.82 3.93
CA ALA A 165 7.22 -10.17 5.01
C ALA A 165 5.99 -10.98 5.44
N GLN A 166 5.23 -11.56 4.49
CA GLN A 166 4.09 -12.40 4.81
C GLN A 166 4.50 -13.64 5.61
N LEU A 167 5.58 -14.33 5.21
CA LEU A 167 6.07 -15.48 5.97
C LEU A 167 6.52 -15.08 7.37
N TYR A 168 7.17 -13.93 7.52
CA TYR A 168 7.55 -13.38 8.83
C TYR A 168 6.33 -13.17 9.73
N ILE A 169 5.30 -12.49 9.22
CA ILE A 169 4.06 -12.20 9.98
C ILE A 169 3.36 -13.49 10.40
N ASP A 170 3.22 -14.44 9.46
CA ASP A 170 2.56 -15.73 9.71
C ASP A 170 3.30 -16.58 10.75
N ALA A 171 4.63 -16.53 10.74
CA ALA A 171 5.47 -17.32 11.64
C ALA A 171 5.62 -16.67 13.03
N GLN A 172 5.81 -15.35 13.09
CA GLN A 172 6.15 -14.61 14.31
C GLN A 172 5.09 -14.77 15.41
N GLY A 173 3.80 -14.57 15.08
CA GLY A 173 2.72 -14.68 16.06
C GLY A 173 2.69 -16.06 16.72
N ARG A 174 2.83 -17.11 15.93
CA ARG A 174 2.76 -18.50 16.36
C ARG A 174 4.00 -18.97 17.12
N LEU A 175 5.18 -18.47 16.76
CA LEU A 175 6.43 -18.76 17.45
C LEU A 175 6.48 -18.10 18.82
N LEU A 176 5.92 -16.90 18.96
CA LEU A 176 5.81 -16.21 20.25
C LEU A 176 4.99 -17.01 21.27
N GLU A 177 3.94 -17.70 20.86
CA GLU A 177 3.16 -18.59 21.73
C GLU A 177 4.01 -19.74 22.30
N SER A 178 5.05 -20.17 21.57
CA SER A 178 6.01 -21.17 22.00
C SER A 178 7.22 -20.60 22.76
N GLY A 179 7.24 -19.28 23.02
CA GLY A 179 8.35 -18.59 23.67
C GLY A 179 9.56 -18.34 22.77
N LEU A 180 9.42 -18.55 21.46
CA LEU A 180 10.48 -18.31 20.46
C LEU A 180 10.20 -16.99 19.74
N ARG A 181 11.21 -16.10 19.62
CA ARG A 181 11.12 -14.84 18.91
C ARG A 181 11.88 -14.93 17.58
N LEU A 182 11.16 -14.65 16.51
CA LEU A 182 11.73 -14.57 15.17
C LEU A 182 12.42 -13.20 14.98
N THR A 183 13.69 -13.22 14.59
CA THR A 183 14.51 -12.01 14.35
C THR A 183 14.79 -11.77 12.89
N GLY A 184 14.61 -12.79 12.04
CA GLY A 184 14.82 -12.65 10.60
C GLY A 184 14.19 -13.76 9.78
N VAL A 185 14.00 -13.46 8.50
CA VAL A 185 13.58 -14.41 7.47
C VAL A 185 14.42 -14.15 6.23
N ARG A 186 15.00 -15.21 5.68
CA ARG A 186 15.77 -15.15 4.44
C ARG A 186 15.18 -16.05 3.37
N LEU A 187 15.06 -15.50 2.17
CA LEU A 187 14.81 -16.23 0.93
C LEU A 187 16.06 -16.10 0.05
N ASP A 188 16.75 -17.21 -0.21
CA ASP A 188 17.92 -17.16 -1.08
C ASP A 188 17.54 -17.12 -2.57
N ASP A 189 18.50 -16.80 -3.44
CA ASP A 189 18.33 -16.75 -4.90
C ASP A 189 17.91 -18.08 -5.53
N ARG A 190 18.08 -19.20 -4.80
CA ARG A 190 17.68 -20.54 -5.22
C ARG A 190 16.28 -20.90 -4.74
N GLY A 191 15.62 -20.00 -4.02
CA GLY A 191 14.28 -20.16 -3.46
C GLY A 191 14.23 -20.94 -2.15
N ALA A 192 15.38 -21.10 -1.43
CA ALA A 192 15.35 -21.72 -0.11
C ALA A 192 15.07 -20.70 1.00
N TRP A 193 14.26 -21.13 1.95
CA TRP A 193 13.82 -20.34 3.09
C TRP A 193 14.54 -20.73 4.36
N GLU A 194 14.99 -19.72 5.07
CA GLU A 194 15.59 -19.85 6.40
C GLU A 194 14.93 -18.83 7.35
N LEU A 195 14.73 -19.25 8.60
CA LEU A 195 14.29 -18.39 9.68
C LEU A 195 15.45 -18.19 10.65
N GLU A 196 15.60 -17.00 11.18
CA GLU A 196 16.52 -16.67 12.25
C GLU A 196 15.74 -16.31 13.51
N LEU A 197 15.98 -17.04 14.59
CA LEU A 197 15.38 -16.76 15.87
C LEU A 197 16.37 -16.04 16.80
N ALA A 198 15.85 -15.51 17.91
CA ALA A 198 16.69 -14.98 18.96
C ALA A 198 17.77 -16.02 19.34
N ASP A 199 18.90 -15.55 19.85
CA ASP A 199 20.07 -16.36 20.19
C ASP A 199 20.81 -16.99 18.99
N GLY A 200 20.47 -16.54 17.75
CA GLY A 200 21.15 -16.96 16.53
C GLY A 200 20.77 -18.36 16.03
N LEU A 201 19.69 -18.94 16.55
CA LEU A 201 19.19 -20.23 16.09
C LEU A 201 18.61 -20.11 14.67
N GLN A 202 19.12 -20.92 13.74
CA GLN A 202 18.67 -21.00 12.35
C GLN A 202 17.70 -22.15 12.13
N VAL A 203 16.60 -21.90 11.41
CA VAL A 203 15.64 -22.94 10.99
C VAL A 203 15.61 -23.00 9.48
N ARG A 204 16.07 -24.13 8.93
CA ARG A 204 16.16 -24.34 7.47
C ARG A 204 14.91 -25.03 6.96
N LEU A 205 14.05 -24.30 6.26
CA LEU A 205 12.81 -24.84 5.67
C LEU A 205 13.05 -25.41 4.26
N GLY A 206 14.06 -24.87 3.52
CA GLY A 206 14.34 -25.26 2.14
C GLY A 206 13.36 -24.66 1.14
N ARG A 207 13.22 -25.25 -0.05
CA ARG A 207 12.49 -24.67 -1.18
C ARG A 207 11.07 -25.21 -1.37
N GLN A 208 10.82 -26.41 -0.92
CA GLN A 208 9.56 -27.13 -1.14
C GLN A 208 8.77 -27.22 0.16
N ASP A 209 7.45 -27.26 0.05
CA ASP A 209 6.54 -27.49 1.18
C ASP A 209 6.82 -26.57 2.39
N VAL A 210 7.20 -25.31 2.10
CA VAL A 210 7.66 -24.35 3.12
C VAL A 210 6.63 -24.16 4.23
N LYS A 211 5.35 -24.04 3.87
CA LYS A 211 4.26 -23.89 4.84
C LYS A 211 4.11 -25.13 5.72
N ASP A 212 4.12 -26.32 5.14
CA ASP A 212 3.98 -27.58 5.88
C ASP A 212 5.19 -27.83 6.79
N ARG A 213 6.39 -27.45 6.35
CA ARG A 213 7.60 -27.53 7.16
C ARG A 213 7.62 -26.52 8.30
N LEU A 214 7.15 -25.31 8.05
CA LEU A 214 6.94 -24.32 9.11
C LEU A 214 5.91 -24.80 10.12
N GLU A 215 4.77 -25.35 9.69
CA GLU A 215 3.77 -25.96 10.55
C GLU A 215 4.38 -27.08 11.41
N ARG A 216 5.15 -27.96 10.81
CA ARG A 216 5.81 -29.06 11.51
C ARG A 216 6.84 -28.54 12.51
N PHE A 217 7.60 -27.50 12.15
CA PHE A 217 8.53 -26.87 13.08
C PHE A 217 7.78 -26.29 14.27
N ILE A 218 6.74 -25.49 14.07
CA ILE A 218 5.96 -24.86 15.12
C ILE A 218 5.32 -25.92 16.04
N ARG A 219 4.74 -26.96 15.46
CA ARG A 219 4.00 -27.96 16.24
C ARG A 219 4.87 -28.97 16.97
N LEU A 220 5.93 -29.46 16.31
CA LEU A 220 6.73 -30.57 16.81
C LEU A 220 8.09 -30.16 17.37
N ALA A 221 8.79 -29.25 16.69
CA ALA A 221 10.16 -28.91 17.05
C ALA A 221 10.23 -27.75 18.05
N SER A 222 9.38 -26.72 17.91
CA SER A 222 9.48 -25.52 18.74
C SER A 222 9.35 -25.77 20.23
N PRO A 223 8.44 -26.65 20.75
CA PRO A 223 8.37 -26.93 22.18
C PRO A 223 9.61 -27.63 22.75
N LEU A 224 10.29 -28.42 21.91
CA LEU A 224 11.53 -29.09 22.27
C LEU A 224 12.72 -28.14 22.23
N VAL A 225 12.77 -27.34 21.17
CA VAL A 225 13.83 -26.36 20.90
C VAL A 225 13.81 -25.23 21.93
N ALA A 226 12.65 -24.71 22.32
CA ALA A 226 12.52 -23.63 23.28
C ALA A 226 13.18 -23.94 24.64
N LYS A 227 13.21 -25.22 25.05
CA LYS A 227 13.85 -25.66 26.29
C LYS A 227 15.38 -25.64 26.24
N ARG A 228 15.97 -25.68 25.05
CA ARG A 228 17.41 -25.83 24.85
C ARG A 228 17.93 -24.91 23.74
N VAL A 229 17.28 -23.78 23.49
CA VAL A 229 17.58 -22.87 22.38
C VAL A 229 19.05 -22.41 22.36
N ALA A 230 19.63 -22.11 23.51
CA ALA A 230 21.02 -21.69 23.66
C ALA A 230 22.07 -22.76 23.25
N GLU A 231 21.67 -24.03 23.24
CA GLU A 231 22.56 -25.15 22.91
C GLU A 231 22.50 -25.54 21.41
N ILE A 232 21.46 -25.09 20.70
CA ILE A 232 21.15 -25.47 19.33
C ILE A 232 21.66 -24.39 18.38
N LYS A 233 22.40 -24.78 17.37
CA LYS A 233 22.89 -23.91 16.30
C LYS A 233 21.88 -23.79 15.15
N TYR A 234 21.31 -24.92 14.73
CA TYR A 234 20.31 -24.95 13.67
C TYR A 234 19.36 -26.13 13.82
N VAL A 235 18.17 -25.97 13.24
CA VAL A 235 17.17 -27.01 13.01
C VAL A 235 16.93 -27.15 11.52
N ASP A 236 17.12 -28.33 10.95
CA ASP A 236 16.89 -28.58 9.52
C ASP A 236 15.58 -29.35 9.31
N MET A 237 14.61 -28.69 8.71
CA MET A 237 13.26 -29.21 8.45
C MET A 237 13.10 -29.80 7.04
N ARG A 238 14.17 -29.93 6.27
CA ARG A 238 14.13 -30.42 4.87
C ARG A 238 13.79 -31.88 4.72
N TYR A 239 13.90 -32.64 5.79
CA TYR A 239 13.55 -34.06 5.80
C TYR A 239 12.04 -34.30 5.75
N THR A 240 11.61 -35.37 5.07
CA THR A 240 10.19 -35.66 4.85
C THR A 240 9.48 -36.04 6.16
N ASN A 241 10.09 -36.89 6.98
CA ASN A 241 9.46 -37.47 8.16
C ASN A 241 10.07 -37.06 9.51
N GLY A 242 10.87 -35.98 9.53
CA GLY A 242 11.55 -35.56 10.74
C GLY A 242 12.28 -34.24 10.58
N PHE A 243 13.18 -34.00 11.49
CA PHE A 243 14.09 -32.85 11.44
C PHE A 243 15.43 -33.26 12.07
N SER A 244 16.51 -32.57 11.71
CA SER A 244 17.80 -32.72 12.37
C SER A 244 18.13 -31.45 13.16
N VAL A 245 18.88 -31.66 14.25
CA VAL A 245 19.35 -30.60 15.14
C VAL A 245 20.87 -30.56 15.11
N GLY A 246 21.43 -29.42 14.78
CA GLY A 246 22.84 -29.14 14.92
C GLY A 246 23.10 -28.42 16.24
N TRP A 247 24.03 -28.97 17.02
CA TRP A 247 24.37 -28.44 18.34
C TRP A 247 25.52 -27.42 18.24
N ASN A 248 25.58 -26.51 19.19
CA ASN A 248 26.72 -25.61 19.36
C ASN A 248 27.95 -26.43 19.82
N ALA A 249 29.14 -26.02 19.42
CA ALA A 249 30.39 -26.78 19.71
C ALA A 249 30.60 -27.06 21.21
N ARG A 250 30.20 -26.15 22.10
CA ARG A 250 30.27 -26.36 23.56
C ARG A 250 29.36 -27.46 24.05
N SER A 251 28.18 -27.59 23.46
CA SER A 251 27.16 -28.58 23.86
C SER A 251 27.48 -29.96 23.23
N ALA A 252 28.14 -30.01 22.06
CA ALA A 252 28.54 -31.21 21.42
C ALA A 252 29.59 -31.99 22.24
N LEU A 253 30.48 -31.32 22.95
CA LEU A 253 31.45 -31.90 23.83
C LEU A 253 30.85 -32.50 25.11
N ALA A 254 29.72 -31.99 25.56
CA ALA A 254 29.00 -32.47 26.76
C ALA A 254 28.12 -33.71 26.48
N VAL A 255 27.82 -33.99 25.19
CA VAL A 255 26.94 -35.10 24.77
C VAL A 255 27.78 -36.28 24.21
N ALA A 256 29.08 -36.11 24.00
CA ALA A 256 29.94 -37.22 23.64
C ALA A 256 29.88 -38.29 24.74
N PRO A 257 29.59 -39.56 24.42
CA PRO A 257 29.66 -40.65 25.43
C PRO A 257 31.08 -40.67 26.02
N GLN A 258 31.16 -40.61 27.33
CA GLN A 258 32.41 -41.01 27.99
C GLN A 258 32.64 -42.48 27.60
N GLU A 259 33.61 -42.70 26.77
CA GLU A 259 34.14 -44.06 26.54
C GLU A 259 34.65 -44.52 27.90
N ASP A 260 33.92 -45.46 28.53
CA ASP A 260 34.35 -46.10 29.76
C ASP A 260 35.73 -46.73 29.49
N ALA A 261 36.75 -46.05 30.00
CA ALA A 261 38.06 -46.65 30.12
C ALA A 261 37.95 -47.77 31.14
N THR A 262 37.70 -49.00 30.70
CA THR A 262 37.92 -50.19 31.47
C THR A 262 39.42 -50.30 31.77
N PRO A 263 39.86 -50.28 33.00
CA PRO A 263 41.22 -50.58 33.32
C PRO A 263 41.44 -52.10 33.18
N ASP A 264 42.24 -52.45 32.20
CA ASP A 264 42.82 -53.81 32.12
C ASP A 264 43.60 -54.10 33.41
N ALA A 265 43.21 -55.18 34.08
CA ALA A 265 43.91 -55.81 35.20
C ALA A 265 44.80 -56.95 34.68
#